data_1bf76b4b3042e9b6a4537e59f98c0f5a
#
_entry.id   1bf76b4b3042e9b6a4537e59f98c0f5a
#
_cell.length_a   1.000
_cell.length_b   1.000
_cell.length_c   1.000
_cell.angle_alpha   90.00
_cell.angle_beta   90.00
_cell.angle_gamma   90.00
#
_symmetry.space_group_name_H-M   'P 1'
#
loop_
_entity.id
_entity.type
_entity.pdbx_description
1 polymer ?
#
loop_
_entity_poly.entity_id
_entity_poly.type
_entity_poly.pdbx_seq_one_letter_code
_entity_poly.pdbx_strand_id
1 'polypeptide(L)'
;FSGDIFAENYTVSSSVTNVQISSVSGSTKSGDSNDDIHQFTGSLSISGSIGLKSDSKNNLYIGQNAGTGSGIGQSNTAIGIDALTSPRGAEGIVAIGREAGKNITKAAQSGVYSVLIGRSANYNNSGGSNNIAIGYNAAGHSTNSMTNTVAIGGFVADAGPGPTNSTVIGIHAFGNVQGSHPQYVTALGGYALYGSASTTTGINGAVAIGH
;
A
#
# COMPACT_ATOMS: atom_id res chain seq x y z
N PHE A 1 24.67 -11.94 42.91
CA PHE A 1 25.01 -12.94 41.90
C PHE A 1 26.06 -12.36 40.97
N SER A 2 27.21 -12.98 40.90
CA SER A 2 28.20 -12.74 39.85
C SER A 2 28.28 -14.00 38.99
N GLY A 3 27.53 -14.07 37.92
CA GLY A 3 27.47 -15.21 37.00
C GLY A 3 26.23 -15.22 36.12
N ASP A 4 26.26 -16.04 35.11
CA ASP A 4 25.13 -16.19 34.14
C ASP A 4 24.02 -17.02 34.76
N ILE A 5 22.78 -16.67 34.47
CA ILE A 5 21.60 -17.45 34.82
C ILE A 5 21.18 -18.25 33.60
N PHE A 6 21.30 -19.57 33.65
CA PHE A 6 20.79 -20.49 32.64
C PHE A 6 19.50 -21.12 33.19
N ALA A 7 18.37 -20.85 32.60
CA ALA A 7 17.08 -21.44 32.99
C ALA A 7 16.26 -21.75 31.74
N GLU A 8 15.60 -22.92 31.72
CA GLU A 8 14.63 -23.27 30.68
C GLU A 8 13.41 -22.35 30.70
N ASN A 9 13.01 -21.89 31.90
CA ASN A 9 11.93 -20.94 32.10
C ASN A 9 12.31 -19.93 33.17
N TYR A 10 12.28 -18.67 32.82
CA TYR A 10 12.48 -17.58 33.78
C TYR A 10 11.22 -16.72 33.83
N THR A 11 10.43 -16.89 34.88
CA THR A 11 9.22 -16.10 35.11
C THR A 11 9.49 -15.04 36.16
N VAL A 12 9.41 -13.76 35.78
CA VAL A 12 9.38 -12.65 36.73
C VAL A 12 7.89 -12.31 36.97
N SER A 13 7.37 -12.73 38.11
CA SER A 13 6.08 -12.26 38.61
C SER A 13 6.34 -11.21 39.68
N SER A 14 6.13 -9.96 39.35
CA SER A 14 6.41 -8.85 40.25
C SER A 14 5.39 -7.74 40.06
N SER A 15 4.95 -7.13 41.14
CA SER A 15 4.28 -5.83 41.15
C SER A 15 5.26 -4.67 40.93
N VAL A 16 6.53 -4.96 40.63
CA VAL A 16 7.53 -3.95 40.33
C VAL A 16 7.26 -3.30 39.01
N THR A 17 7.16 -2.01 39.02
CA THR A 17 6.82 -1.19 37.84
C THR A 17 8.04 -0.94 36.94
N ASN A 18 9.25 -1.30 37.35
CA ASN A 18 10.46 -1.07 36.54
C ASN A 18 11.34 -2.33 36.49
N VAL A 19 11.48 -2.88 35.28
CA VAL A 19 12.57 -3.83 34.98
C VAL A 19 13.61 -3.07 34.17
N GLN A 20 14.77 -2.81 34.78
CA GLN A 20 15.88 -2.18 34.10
C GLN A 20 16.83 -3.26 33.59
N ILE A 21 16.92 -3.41 32.27
CA ILE A 21 17.99 -4.21 31.66
C ILE A 21 19.08 -3.23 31.25
N SER A 22 20.18 -3.22 32.00
CA SER A 22 21.33 -2.37 31.70
C SER A 22 22.41 -3.22 31.05
N SER A 23 22.72 -2.91 29.80
CA SER A 23 23.87 -3.45 29.08
C SER A 23 24.87 -2.32 28.85
N VAL A 24 26.08 -2.45 29.37
CA VAL A 24 27.14 -1.45 29.23
C VAL A 24 27.72 -1.45 27.81
N SER A 25 27.69 -2.58 27.15
CA SER A 25 28.04 -2.72 25.74
C SER A 25 27.43 -4.02 25.21
N GLY A 26 26.75 -3.96 24.06
CA GLY A 26 26.20 -5.13 23.43
C GLY A 26 24.73 -4.98 23.04
N SER A 27 24.21 -6.00 22.37
CA SER A 27 22.83 -6.09 21.91
C SER A 27 22.05 -7.05 22.79
N THR A 28 20.80 -6.72 23.11
CA THR A 28 19.84 -7.68 23.66
C THR A 28 19.18 -8.39 22.48
N LYS A 29 19.37 -9.70 22.40
CA LYS A 29 18.67 -10.52 21.40
C LYS A 29 17.52 -11.23 22.10
N SER A 30 16.32 -11.09 21.57
CA SER A 30 15.15 -11.86 21.95
C SER A 30 14.69 -12.66 20.75
N GLY A 31 14.43 -13.94 20.92
CA GLY A 31 14.09 -14.88 19.86
C GLY A 31 15.30 -15.42 19.09
N ASP A 32 15.14 -16.61 18.54
CA ASP A 32 16.16 -17.33 17.75
C ASP A 32 15.67 -17.78 16.39
N SER A 33 14.36 -17.69 16.15
CA SER A 33 13.70 -18.09 14.90
C SER A 33 12.72 -17.04 14.39
N ASN A 34 12.28 -17.20 13.14
CA ASN A 34 11.37 -16.24 12.48
C ASN A 34 9.92 -16.33 12.93
N ASP A 35 9.58 -17.31 13.77
CA ASP A 35 8.25 -17.53 14.34
C ASP A 35 8.10 -16.94 15.75
N ASP A 36 9.17 -16.37 16.31
CA ASP A 36 9.12 -15.72 17.59
C ASP A 36 8.29 -14.42 17.56
N ILE A 37 7.38 -14.31 18.51
CA ILE A 37 6.52 -13.13 18.66
C ILE A 37 6.92 -12.36 19.92
N HIS A 38 7.24 -11.08 19.74
CA HIS A 38 7.44 -10.14 20.85
C HIS A 38 6.19 -9.28 21.02
N GLN A 39 5.42 -9.54 22.06
CA GLN A 39 4.18 -8.82 22.34
C GLN A 39 4.40 -7.76 23.41
N PHE A 40 4.06 -6.53 23.07
CA PHE A 40 3.99 -5.41 24.02
C PHE A 40 2.53 -5.02 24.20
N THR A 41 2.01 -5.13 25.43
CA THR A 41 0.68 -4.62 25.78
C THR A 41 0.85 -3.25 26.42
N GLY A 42 0.39 -2.23 25.74
CA GLY A 42 0.60 -0.83 26.12
C GLY A 42 1.46 -0.09 25.10
N SER A 43 2.07 1.00 25.53
CA SER A 43 2.90 1.84 24.64
C SER A 43 4.36 1.35 24.62
N LEU A 44 4.93 1.23 23.44
CA LEU A 44 6.37 1.05 23.24
C LEU A 44 7.00 2.41 22.93
N SER A 45 7.86 2.92 23.84
CA SER A 45 8.61 4.15 23.63
C SER A 45 10.07 3.81 23.30
N ILE A 46 10.54 4.28 22.16
CA ILE A 46 11.92 4.05 21.71
C ILE A 46 12.59 5.41 21.52
N SER A 47 13.64 5.67 22.31
CA SER A 47 14.50 6.82 22.13
C SER A 47 15.70 6.41 21.28
N GLY A 48 15.65 6.70 20.01
CA GLY A 48 16.64 6.26 19.04
C GLY A 48 16.00 5.80 17.72
N SER A 49 16.74 5.04 16.93
CA SER A 49 16.24 4.54 15.64
C SER A 49 15.58 3.17 15.80
N ILE A 50 14.46 2.97 15.11
CA ILE A 50 13.85 1.65 14.93
C ILE A 50 14.34 1.08 13.61
N GLY A 51 15.12 0.01 13.66
CA GLY A 51 15.50 -0.77 12.50
C GLY A 51 14.46 -1.88 12.26
N LEU A 52 13.56 -1.67 11.31
CA LEU A 52 12.65 -2.72 10.86
C LEU A 52 13.32 -3.47 9.70
N LYS A 53 13.67 -4.73 9.94
CA LYS A 53 14.16 -5.60 8.87
C LYS A 53 12.96 -6.17 8.11
N SER A 54 13.05 -6.12 6.81
CA SER A 54 12.09 -6.74 5.91
C SER A 54 12.21 -8.27 5.93
N ASP A 55 11.21 -8.94 5.37
CA ASP A 55 11.28 -10.37 5.07
C ASP A 55 12.37 -10.69 4.02
N SER A 56 12.52 -11.96 3.66
CA SER A 56 13.50 -12.40 2.65
C SER A 56 13.28 -11.81 1.25
N LYS A 57 12.15 -11.15 1.02
CA LYS A 57 11.78 -10.46 -0.23
C LYS A 57 11.86 -8.94 -0.11
N ASN A 58 12.44 -8.41 0.97
CA ASN A 58 12.54 -6.98 1.24
C ASN A 58 11.19 -6.26 1.35
N ASN A 59 10.18 -6.90 1.94
CA ASN A 59 8.88 -6.30 2.17
C ASN A 59 8.76 -5.75 3.60
N LEU A 60 8.12 -4.61 3.77
CA LEU A 60 7.77 -4.02 5.06
C LEU A 60 6.25 -3.95 5.22
N TYR A 61 5.71 -4.57 6.26
CA TYR A 61 4.28 -4.61 6.54
C TYR A 61 3.97 -4.10 7.94
N ILE A 62 3.04 -3.15 8.04
CA ILE A 62 2.57 -2.58 9.31
C ILE A 62 1.05 -2.50 9.29
N GLY A 63 0.38 -3.26 10.12
CA GLY A 63 -1.09 -3.28 10.25
C GLY A 63 -1.68 -4.68 10.12
N GLN A 64 -2.91 -4.83 10.59
CA GLN A 64 -3.62 -6.09 10.52
C GLN A 64 -3.80 -6.52 9.07
N ASN A 65 -3.42 -7.75 8.75
CA ASN A 65 -3.46 -8.33 7.41
C ASN A 65 -2.70 -7.55 6.33
N ALA A 66 -1.81 -6.61 6.69
CA ALA A 66 -0.98 -5.94 5.70
C ALA A 66 -0.05 -6.95 5.01
N GLY A 67 -0.01 -6.94 3.69
CA GLY A 67 0.87 -7.83 2.92
C GLY A 67 0.54 -9.32 3.04
N THR A 68 -0.67 -9.70 3.46
CA THR A 68 -1.06 -11.10 3.52
C THR A 68 -1.51 -11.61 2.16
N GLY A 69 -1.28 -12.87 1.88
CA GLY A 69 -1.71 -13.52 0.64
C GLY A 69 -0.63 -14.40 0.02
N SER A 70 -1.03 -15.29 -0.87
CA SER A 70 -0.11 -16.19 -1.56
C SER A 70 0.55 -15.50 -2.76
N GLY A 71 1.85 -15.73 -2.94
CA GLY A 71 2.55 -15.23 -4.12
C GLY A 71 2.93 -13.75 -4.07
N ILE A 72 3.10 -13.18 -2.89
CA ILE A 72 3.59 -11.81 -2.71
C ILE A 72 4.94 -11.65 -3.41
N GLY A 73 5.09 -10.57 -4.17
CA GLY A 73 6.36 -10.17 -4.80
C GLY A 73 7.34 -9.59 -3.79
N GLN A 74 8.22 -8.74 -4.24
CA GLN A 74 9.32 -8.20 -3.45
C GLN A 74 9.32 -6.67 -3.40
N SER A 75 10.06 -6.11 -2.44
CA SER A 75 10.29 -4.67 -2.32
C SER A 75 9.01 -3.85 -2.12
N ASN A 76 8.05 -4.38 -1.38
CA ASN A 76 6.80 -3.72 -1.09
C ASN A 76 6.78 -3.09 0.30
N THR A 77 6.15 -1.95 0.44
CA THR A 77 5.83 -1.32 1.72
C THR A 77 4.31 -1.20 1.84
N ALA A 78 3.70 -1.88 2.82
CA ALA A 78 2.27 -1.78 3.09
C ALA A 78 2.02 -1.36 4.54
N ILE A 79 1.31 -0.25 4.71
CA ILE A 79 0.98 0.32 6.02
C ILE A 79 -0.52 0.56 6.11
N GLY A 80 -1.22 -0.16 6.96
CA GLY A 80 -2.67 -0.04 7.18
C GLY A 80 -3.37 -1.40 7.21
N ILE A 81 -4.59 -1.40 7.72
CA ILE A 81 -5.43 -2.61 7.78
C ILE A 81 -5.73 -3.06 6.35
N ASP A 82 -5.51 -4.33 6.06
CA ASP A 82 -5.72 -4.95 4.74
C ASP A 82 -4.98 -4.26 3.58
N ALA A 83 -3.97 -3.44 3.85
CA ALA A 83 -3.14 -2.87 2.79
C ALA A 83 -2.39 -3.98 2.06
N LEU A 84 -2.47 -3.99 0.74
CA LEU A 84 -1.78 -4.95 -0.12
C LEU A 84 -2.06 -6.42 0.26
N THR A 85 -3.32 -6.77 0.54
CA THR A 85 -3.69 -8.11 1.06
C THR A 85 -3.56 -9.22 0.01
N SER A 86 -3.74 -8.96 -1.26
CA SER A 86 -3.69 -9.99 -2.31
C SER A 86 -2.80 -9.59 -3.50
N PRO A 87 -1.55 -9.22 -3.25
CA PRO A 87 -0.69 -8.69 -4.31
C PRO A 87 0.04 -9.81 -5.06
N ARG A 88 -0.68 -10.58 -5.85
CA ARG A 88 -0.11 -11.72 -6.59
C ARG A 88 1.05 -11.30 -7.48
N GLY A 89 2.27 -11.59 -7.05
CA GLY A 89 3.51 -11.29 -7.78
C GLY A 89 3.83 -9.80 -7.94
N ALA A 90 3.07 -8.90 -7.33
CA ALA A 90 3.30 -7.47 -7.42
C ALA A 90 4.56 -7.05 -6.65
N GLU A 91 5.35 -6.14 -7.20
CA GLU A 91 6.61 -5.69 -6.63
C GLU A 91 6.77 -4.17 -6.72
N GLY A 92 7.60 -3.62 -5.82
CA GLY A 92 7.93 -2.20 -5.80
C GLY A 92 6.75 -1.28 -5.45
N ILE A 93 5.80 -1.74 -4.65
CA ILE A 93 4.62 -0.95 -4.27
C ILE A 93 4.83 -0.25 -2.93
N VAL A 94 4.42 1.00 -2.85
CA VAL A 94 4.16 1.71 -1.60
C VAL A 94 2.65 1.84 -1.44
N ALA A 95 2.06 1.13 -0.48
CA ALA A 95 0.63 1.15 -0.18
C ALA A 95 0.40 1.63 1.26
N ILE A 96 -0.17 2.83 1.43
CA ILE A 96 -0.42 3.43 2.73
C ILE A 96 -1.90 3.79 2.88
N GLY A 97 -2.57 3.15 3.81
CA GLY A 97 -3.98 3.34 4.10
C GLY A 97 -4.74 2.01 4.13
N ARG A 98 -5.92 2.03 4.77
CA ARG A 98 -6.78 0.85 4.82
C ARG A 98 -7.15 0.41 3.41
N GLU A 99 -6.94 -0.87 3.11
CA GLU A 99 -7.27 -1.48 1.81
C GLU A 99 -6.56 -0.83 0.60
N ALA A 100 -5.51 -0.04 0.80
CA ALA A 100 -4.72 0.48 -0.30
C ALA A 100 -4.09 -0.68 -1.09
N GLY A 101 -4.33 -0.73 -2.38
CA GLY A 101 -3.82 -1.78 -3.26
C GLY A 101 -4.31 -3.20 -2.93
N LYS A 102 -5.48 -3.38 -2.31
CA LYS A 102 -5.90 -4.66 -1.73
C LYS A 102 -5.92 -5.83 -2.74
N ASN A 103 -6.42 -5.63 -3.93
CA ASN A 103 -6.59 -6.66 -4.95
C ASN A 103 -5.72 -6.38 -6.20
N ILE A 104 -4.47 -5.98 -5.97
CA ILE A 104 -3.55 -5.80 -7.09
C ILE A 104 -3.05 -7.16 -7.57
N THR A 105 -3.19 -7.42 -8.85
CA THR A 105 -2.66 -8.62 -9.47
C THR A 105 -1.66 -8.25 -10.55
N LYS A 106 -0.50 -8.91 -10.56
CA LYS A 106 0.50 -8.76 -11.62
C LYS A 106 -0.02 -9.41 -12.90
N ALA A 107 -0.11 -8.67 -13.99
CA ALA A 107 -0.13 -9.30 -15.31
C ALA A 107 1.22 -9.97 -15.55
N ALA A 108 1.25 -11.08 -16.22
CA ALA A 108 2.29 -12.11 -16.22
C ALA A 108 3.75 -11.66 -16.46
N GLN A 109 4.06 -10.40 -16.70
CA GLN A 109 5.41 -9.94 -17.08
C GLN A 109 5.82 -8.54 -16.61
N SER A 110 5.11 -7.90 -15.70
CA SER A 110 5.45 -6.52 -15.31
C SER A 110 5.46 -6.35 -13.79
N GLY A 111 6.47 -5.72 -13.24
CA GLY A 111 6.41 -5.16 -11.90
C GLY A 111 5.29 -4.14 -11.79
N VAL A 112 4.77 -3.88 -10.60
CA VAL A 112 3.65 -2.94 -10.44
C VAL A 112 4.13 -1.52 -10.14
N TYR A 113 5.27 -1.36 -9.47
CA TYR A 113 5.95 -0.08 -9.19
C TYR A 113 5.01 1.11 -9.00
N SER A 114 4.16 1.06 -7.99
CA SER A 114 3.10 2.04 -7.81
C SER A 114 3.13 2.67 -6.42
N VAL A 115 2.68 3.92 -6.32
CA VAL A 115 2.47 4.64 -5.06
C VAL A 115 0.98 4.81 -4.83
N LEU A 116 0.46 4.22 -3.75
CA LEU A 116 -0.96 4.11 -3.44
C LEU A 116 -1.19 4.64 -2.02
N ILE A 117 -1.72 5.85 -1.89
CA ILE A 117 -1.89 6.49 -0.59
C ILE A 117 -3.33 6.93 -0.39
N GLY A 118 -3.98 6.38 0.60
CA GLY A 118 -5.37 6.65 0.93
C GLY A 118 -6.18 5.38 1.11
N ARG A 119 -7.33 5.48 1.78
CA ARG A 119 -8.23 4.35 1.94
C ARG A 119 -8.73 3.89 0.56
N SER A 120 -8.57 2.61 0.27
CA SER A 120 -8.98 1.97 -1.00
C SER A 120 -8.36 2.62 -2.25
N ALA A 121 -7.21 3.30 -2.13
CA ALA A 121 -6.48 3.78 -3.31
C ALA A 121 -6.04 2.59 -4.15
N ASN A 122 -6.38 2.62 -5.43
CA ASN A 122 -6.11 1.56 -6.42
C ASN A 122 -6.53 0.14 -5.94
N TYR A 123 -7.72 0.04 -5.34
CA TYR A 123 -8.21 -1.16 -4.66
C TYR A 123 -8.25 -2.40 -5.57
N ASN A 124 -8.72 -2.27 -6.80
CA ASN A 124 -8.86 -3.35 -7.78
C ASN A 124 -8.08 -3.03 -9.06
N ASN A 125 -6.79 -3.28 -9.09
CA ASN A 125 -6.02 -3.12 -10.32
C ASN A 125 -5.47 -4.47 -10.79
N SER A 126 -6.09 -5.02 -11.82
CA SER A 126 -5.65 -6.28 -12.40
C SER A 126 -4.70 -6.04 -13.58
N GLY A 127 -3.42 -5.96 -13.30
CA GLY A 127 -2.36 -5.96 -14.31
C GLY A 127 -1.79 -4.61 -14.73
N GLY A 128 -2.24 -3.50 -14.16
CA GLY A 128 -1.62 -2.19 -14.42
C GLY A 128 -0.38 -1.90 -13.58
N SER A 129 0.47 -1.01 -14.05
CA SER A 129 1.75 -0.67 -13.40
C SER A 129 2.08 0.81 -13.48
N ASN A 130 3.09 1.22 -12.70
CA ASN A 130 3.64 2.58 -12.70
C ASN A 130 2.59 3.66 -12.41
N ASN A 131 1.75 3.43 -11.41
CA ASN A 131 0.68 4.35 -11.05
C ASN A 131 0.99 5.13 -9.79
N ILE A 132 0.50 6.36 -9.74
CA ILE A 132 0.37 7.15 -8.52
C ILE A 132 -1.13 7.33 -8.27
N ALA A 133 -1.66 6.73 -7.22
CA ALA A 133 -3.05 6.90 -6.79
C ALA A 133 -3.07 7.45 -5.37
N ILE A 134 -3.48 8.71 -5.21
CA ILE A 134 -3.48 9.39 -3.92
C ILE A 134 -4.86 9.99 -3.63
N GLY A 135 -5.48 9.52 -2.59
CA GLY A 135 -6.80 9.97 -2.13
C GLY A 135 -7.74 8.82 -1.78
N TYR A 136 -8.88 9.14 -1.19
CA TYR A 136 -9.92 8.16 -0.89
C TYR A 136 -10.53 7.62 -2.18
N ASN A 137 -10.52 6.30 -2.38
CA ASN A 137 -10.96 5.64 -3.60
C ASN A 137 -10.33 6.21 -4.90
N ALA A 138 -9.13 6.77 -4.83
CA ALA A 138 -8.41 7.15 -6.05
C ALA A 138 -8.14 5.89 -6.89
N ALA A 139 -8.70 5.83 -8.09
CA ALA A 139 -8.65 4.65 -8.97
C ALA A 139 -9.19 3.34 -8.33
N GLY A 140 -10.04 3.46 -7.30
CA GLY A 140 -10.44 2.32 -6.46
C GLY A 140 -11.26 1.25 -7.18
N HIS A 141 -12.13 1.62 -8.08
CA HIS A 141 -13.03 0.73 -8.80
C HIS A 141 -12.72 0.63 -10.31
N SER A 142 -11.50 0.96 -10.72
CA SER A 142 -11.11 0.74 -12.10
C SER A 142 -11.15 -0.76 -12.43
N THR A 143 -12.05 -1.17 -13.32
CA THR A 143 -12.27 -2.58 -13.67
C THR A 143 -11.17 -3.14 -14.57
N ASN A 144 -10.30 -2.29 -15.08
CA ASN A 144 -9.23 -2.64 -16.00
C ASN A 144 -7.90 -1.98 -15.61
N SER A 145 -6.82 -2.51 -16.13
CA SER A 145 -5.44 -2.14 -15.85
C SER A 145 -5.13 -0.66 -16.10
N MET A 146 -5.12 0.15 -15.06
CA MET A 146 -4.58 1.51 -15.15
C MET A 146 -3.06 1.42 -15.19
N THR A 147 -2.42 2.08 -16.15
CA THR A 147 -0.96 2.02 -16.34
C THR A 147 -0.38 3.40 -16.64
N ASN A 148 0.79 3.69 -16.07
CA ASN A 148 1.50 4.97 -16.27
C ASN A 148 0.61 6.18 -15.98
N THR A 149 -0.16 6.14 -14.92
CA THR A 149 -1.19 7.16 -14.65
C THR A 149 -0.99 7.79 -13.28
N VAL A 150 -1.14 9.11 -13.23
CA VAL A 150 -1.23 9.90 -12.01
C VAL A 150 -2.70 10.18 -11.74
N ALA A 151 -3.23 9.69 -10.62
CA ALA A 151 -4.60 9.92 -10.16
C ALA A 151 -4.58 10.48 -8.74
N ILE A 152 -4.84 11.79 -8.58
CA ILE A 152 -4.78 12.47 -7.28
C ILE A 152 -6.12 13.16 -6.97
N GLY A 153 -6.77 12.75 -5.90
CA GLY A 153 -8.05 13.28 -5.46
C GLY A 153 -8.99 12.20 -4.95
N GLY A 154 -10.08 12.59 -4.30
CA GLY A 154 -11.12 11.65 -3.88
C GLY A 154 -11.93 11.16 -5.08
N PHE A 155 -12.18 9.85 -5.18
CA PHE A 155 -12.95 9.25 -6.28
C PHE A 155 -12.46 9.62 -7.70
N VAL A 156 -11.21 9.98 -7.82
CA VAL A 156 -10.58 10.28 -9.11
C VAL A 156 -10.37 8.99 -9.89
N ALA A 157 -10.68 8.98 -11.19
CA ALA A 157 -10.56 7.80 -12.06
C ALA A 157 -11.22 6.53 -11.47
N ASP A 158 -12.33 6.68 -10.74
CA ASP A 158 -12.88 5.63 -9.85
C ASP A 158 -13.88 4.69 -10.55
N ALA A 159 -14.29 4.94 -11.75
CA ALA A 159 -15.27 4.09 -12.43
C ALA A 159 -14.92 3.82 -13.89
N GLY A 160 -15.21 2.60 -14.33
CA GLY A 160 -14.96 2.15 -15.70
C GLY A 160 -13.51 1.70 -15.94
N PRO A 161 -13.11 1.60 -17.20
CA PRO A 161 -11.74 1.28 -17.55
C PRO A 161 -10.82 2.42 -17.17
N GLY A 162 -9.84 2.14 -16.33
CA GLY A 162 -8.86 3.13 -15.89
C GLY A 162 -8.09 3.71 -17.09
N PRO A 163 -7.75 5.00 -17.03
CA PRO A 163 -6.97 5.63 -18.09
C PRO A 163 -5.53 5.12 -18.10
N THR A 164 -4.86 5.22 -19.25
CA THR A 164 -3.44 4.88 -19.40
C THR A 164 -2.65 6.09 -19.91
N ASN A 165 -1.38 6.20 -19.51
CA ASN A 165 -0.50 7.29 -19.90
C ASN A 165 -1.12 8.68 -19.62
N SER A 166 -1.74 8.84 -18.46
CA SER A 166 -2.66 9.95 -18.19
C SER A 166 -2.34 10.67 -16.89
N THR A 167 -2.78 11.92 -16.79
CA THR A 167 -2.72 12.72 -15.56
C THR A 167 -4.12 13.20 -15.19
N VAL A 168 -4.62 12.78 -14.04
CA VAL A 168 -5.97 13.08 -13.57
C VAL A 168 -5.88 13.61 -12.13
N ILE A 169 -6.22 14.87 -11.92
CA ILE A 169 -6.11 15.51 -10.61
C ILE A 169 -7.39 16.29 -10.29
N GLY A 170 -8.03 15.97 -9.19
CA GLY A 170 -9.24 16.63 -8.71
C GLY A 170 -10.25 15.62 -8.15
N ILE A 171 -11.14 16.10 -7.30
CA ILE A 171 -12.23 15.26 -6.79
C ILE A 171 -13.15 14.87 -7.96
N HIS A 172 -13.49 13.58 -8.09
CA HIS A 172 -14.29 13.03 -9.17
C HIS A 172 -13.77 13.33 -10.60
N ALA A 173 -12.56 13.85 -10.76
CA ALA A 173 -12.00 14.02 -12.10
C ALA A 173 -11.89 12.66 -12.79
N PHE A 174 -12.29 12.60 -14.08
CA PHE A 174 -12.38 11.36 -14.84
C PHE A 174 -13.21 10.28 -14.14
N GLY A 175 -14.21 10.68 -13.35
CA GLY A 175 -15.14 9.76 -12.71
C GLY A 175 -16.24 9.30 -13.66
N ASN A 176 -16.74 8.07 -13.47
CA ASN A 176 -17.85 7.49 -14.23
C ASN A 176 -17.70 7.52 -15.76
N VAL A 177 -16.48 7.41 -16.26
CA VAL A 177 -16.21 7.28 -17.70
C VAL A 177 -16.41 5.83 -18.11
N GLN A 178 -17.31 5.58 -19.07
CA GLN A 178 -17.61 4.27 -19.61
C GLN A 178 -16.96 4.10 -21.00
N GLY A 179 -16.50 2.90 -21.33
CA GLY A 179 -15.98 2.63 -22.67
C GLY A 179 -14.64 1.89 -22.71
N SER A 180 -13.94 1.94 -23.84
CA SER A 180 -12.61 1.34 -23.98
C SER A 180 -11.55 2.23 -23.35
N HIS A 181 -10.43 1.65 -22.91
CA HIS A 181 -9.31 2.29 -22.17
C HIS A 181 -8.90 3.64 -22.79
N PRO A 182 -9.24 4.77 -22.17
CA PRO A 182 -8.77 6.07 -22.64
C PRO A 182 -7.26 6.23 -22.43
N GLN A 183 -6.61 6.90 -23.35
CA GLN A 183 -5.16 7.11 -23.30
C GLN A 183 -4.81 8.59 -23.45
N TYR A 184 -3.69 8.99 -22.86
CA TYR A 184 -3.15 10.33 -23.01
C TYR A 184 -4.13 11.44 -22.55
N VAL A 185 -4.85 11.19 -21.48
CA VAL A 185 -5.82 12.12 -20.92
C VAL A 185 -5.13 13.04 -19.90
N THR A 186 -5.43 14.33 -19.96
CA THR A 186 -5.11 15.32 -18.93
C THR A 186 -6.40 15.91 -18.40
N ALA A 187 -6.78 15.60 -17.16
CA ALA A 187 -7.96 16.16 -16.49
C ALA A 187 -7.55 16.83 -15.18
N LEU A 188 -7.70 18.12 -15.09
CA LEU A 188 -7.29 18.93 -13.93
C LEU A 188 -8.49 19.74 -13.41
N GLY A 189 -8.90 19.48 -12.19
CA GLY A 189 -10.02 20.18 -11.54
C GLY A 189 -11.10 19.21 -11.07
N GLY A 190 -11.96 19.69 -10.17
CA GLY A 190 -13.09 18.88 -9.70
C GLY A 190 -14.03 18.57 -10.86
N TYR A 191 -14.46 17.32 -10.97
CA TYR A 191 -15.35 16.83 -12.02
C TYR A 191 -14.84 17.03 -13.47
N ALA A 192 -13.60 17.42 -13.69
CA ALA A 192 -13.04 17.51 -15.04
C ALA A 192 -13.16 16.14 -15.75
N LEU A 193 -13.76 16.10 -16.93
CA LEU A 193 -14.11 14.87 -17.65
C LEU A 193 -15.00 13.88 -16.86
N TYR A 194 -15.86 14.37 -15.98
CA TYR A 194 -16.84 13.55 -15.29
C TYR A 194 -18.05 13.29 -16.20
N GLY A 195 -18.47 12.05 -16.33
CA GLY A 195 -19.70 11.72 -17.06
C GLY A 195 -19.66 10.38 -17.77
N SER A 196 -20.83 9.95 -18.24
CA SER A 196 -20.98 8.75 -19.03
C SER A 196 -20.72 9.04 -20.51
N ALA A 197 -19.49 8.97 -20.94
CA ALA A 197 -19.24 8.85 -22.36
C ALA A 197 -19.63 7.44 -22.79
N SER A 198 -20.84 7.27 -23.22
CA SER A 198 -21.35 6.00 -23.82
C SER A 198 -20.68 5.67 -25.16
N THR A 199 -19.78 6.51 -25.64
CA THR A 199 -19.12 6.35 -26.95
C THR A 199 -17.62 6.45 -26.82
N THR A 200 -16.98 5.41 -27.06
CA THR A 200 -15.67 4.89 -26.76
C THR A 200 -14.51 5.49 -27.57
N THR A 201 -14.74 6.45 -28.43
CA THR A 201 -13.73 6.86 -29.43
C THR A 201 -13.22 8.29 -29.29
N GLY A 202 -13.75 9.08 -28.37
CA GLY A 202 -13.52 10.53 -28.40
C GLY A 202 -12.61 11.12 -27.33
N ILE A 203 -12.15 10.36 -26.33
CA ILE A 203 -11.40 10.96 -25.20
C ILE A 203 -9.91 10.65 -25.18
N ASN A 204 -9.38 9.95 -26.17
CA ASN A 204 -7.94 9.78 -26.33
C ASN A 204 -7.28 11.13 -26.66
N GLY A 205 -6.24 11.50 -25.93
CA GLY A 205 -5.60 12.78 -26.07
C GLY A 205 -6.41 13.97 -25.53
N ALA A 206 -7.48 13.73 -24.78
CA ALA A 206 -8.31 14.80 -24.25
C ALA A 206 -7.59 15.60 -23.17
N VAL A 207 -7.77 16.92 -23.21
CA VAL A 207 -7.33 17.84 -22.17
C VAL A 207 -8.55 18.58 -21.63
N ALA A 208 -8.82 18.46 -20.33
CA ALA A 208 -9.86 19.20 -19.63
C ALA A 208 -9.29 19.86 -18.39
N ILE A 209 -9.44 21.17 -18.28
CA ILE A 209 -9.00 21.95 -17.15
C ILE A 209 -10.20 22.77 -16.65
N GLY A 210 -10.50 22.64 -15.36
CA GLY A 210 -11.62 23.34 -14.75
C GLY A 210 -12.66 22.38 -14.18
N HIS A 211 -13.84 22.91 -13.94
CA HIS A 211 -14.98 22.21 -13.32
C HIS A 211 -15.92 21.67 -14.39
#